data_2b078291847f2de8637824b560ea639c
#
_entry.id   2b078291847f2de8637824b560ea639c
#
_cell.length_a   1.000
_cell.length_b   1.000
_cell.length_c   1.000
_cell.angle_alpha   90.00
_cell.angle_beta   90.00
_cell.angle_gamma   90.00
#
_symmetry.space_group_name_H-M   'P 1'
#
loop_
_entity.id
_entity.type
_entity.pdbx_description
1 polymer ?
#
loop_
_entity_poly.entity_id
_entity_poly.type
_entity_poly.pdbx_seq_one_letter_code
_entity_poly.pdbx_strand_id
1 'polypeptide(L)'
;MSDISDALAGVIRRAEPVRESGDYIQDGLLYCGHCRTPKQCRIKLGDAVRVLGCQCACAERRREAEKKAEAERQERMRIEELRVSGIADKAVRGYTFESAEDTPDIRKCRVYADHFDDALNAGKGLLLWGNTGNGKTFAASCIANAVLDRGIPAMVTSFPRILSGGWKDREQIAQQMNRYKLLVLDDLGAERQNDFALETVYMVIDERYKSGLPLIITTNLTLDELAKPKNMDYQRIYDRVLEMCTPLFFAGKNRRREQANENLKWLKELMK
;
A
#
# COMPACT_ATOMS: atom_id res chain seq x y z
N MET A 1 11.18 -40.28 -34.54
CA MET A 1 11.80 -39.14 -35.27
C MET A 1 10.76 -38.24 -35.97
N SER A 2 9.50 -38.67 -36.15
CA SER A 2 8.42 -37.89 -36.76
C SER A 2 7.87 -36.76 -35.87
N ASP A 3 7.77 -36.99 -34.56
CA ASP A 3 7.11 -36.06 -33.62
C ASP A 3 7.79 -34.69 -33.46
N ILE A 4 9.11 -34.66 -33.54
CA ILE A 4 9.88 -33.38 -33.36
C ILE A 4 9.78 -32.55 -34.66
N SER A 5 9.70 -33.24 -35.84
CA SER A 5 9.55 -32.57 -37.13
C SER A 5 8.16 -31.92 -37.28
N ASP A 6 7.11 -32.58 -36.80
CA ASP A 6 5.74 -32.09 -36.86
C ASP A 6 5.48 -30.98 -35.84
N ALA A 7 6.09 -31.06 -34.64
CA ALA A 7 6.06 -29.96 -33.65
C ALA A 7 6.80 -28.72 -34.14
N LEU A 8 7.98 -28.89 -34.75
CA LEU A 8 8.72 -27.81 -35.43
C LEU A 8 7.95 -27.20 -36.61
N ALA A 9 7.31 -28.02 -37.43
CA ALA A 9 6.47 -27.55 -38.54
C ALA A 9 5.25 -26.72 -38.05
N GLY A 10 4.67 -27.10 -36.91
CA GLY A 10 3.60 -26.34 -36.25
C GLY A 10 4.07 -24.98 -35.70
N VAL A 11 5.27 -24.93 -35.16
CA VAL A 11 5.88 -23.67 -34.70
C VAL A 11 6.26 -22.76 -35.87
N ILE A 12 6.76 -23.36 -36.96
CA ILE A 12 7.14 -22.61 -38.17
C ILE A 12 5.91 -22.03 -38.87
N ARG A 13 4.77 -22.75 -38.96
CA ARG A 13 3.52 -22.20 -39.50
C ARG A 13 2.91 -21.06 -38.71
N ARG A 14 3.16 -20.99 -37.38
CA ARG A 14 2.71 -19.88 -36.53
C ARG A 14 3.59 -18.64 -36.62
N ALA A 15 4.71 -18.72 -37.34
CA ALA A 15 5.72 -17.64 -37.41
C ALA A 15 5.73 -16.92 -38.77
N GLU A 16 4.74 -17.19 -39.65
CA GLU A 16 4.64 -16.39 -40.88
C GLU A 16 4.27 -14.95 -40.54
N PRO A 17 5.09 -13.95 -40.87
CA PRO A 17 4.80 -12.56 -40.57
C PRO A 17 3.61 -12.08 -41.39
N VAL A 18 2.64 -11.45 -40.71
CA VAL A 18 1.52 -10.80 -41.43
C VAL A 18 2.09 -9.61 -42.20
N ARG A 19 1.83 -9.62 -43.52
CA ARG A 19 2.20 -8.52 -44.42
C ARG A 19 1.24 -7.35 -44.21
N GLU A 20 1.78 -6.21 -43.81
CA GLU A 20 1.03 -4.97 -43.59
C GLU A 20 1.22 -4.02 -44.78
N SER A 21 0.37 -3.01 -44.88
CA SER A 21 0.48 -1.99 -45.93
C SER A 21 1.81 -1.24 -45.81
N GLY A 22 2.56 -1.14 -46.91
CA GLY A 22 3.88 -0.52 -46.95
C GLY A 22 5.05 -1.48 -46.75
N ASP A 23 4.82 -2.75 -46.37
CA ASP A 23 5.88 -3.76 -46.28
C ASP A 23 6.44 -4.10 -47.66
N TYR A 24 7.74 -4.30 -47.78
CA TYR A 24 8.46 -4.55 -49.01
C TYR A 24 9.39 -5.75 -48.91
N ILE A 25 9.77 -6.29 -50.05
CA ILE A 25 10.73 -7.41 -50.13
C ILE A 25 12.07 -6.86 -50.57
N GLN A 26 13.11 -7.20 -49.83
CA GLN A 26 14.50 -6.95 -50.17
C GLN A 26 15.33 -8.20 -49.91
N ASP A 27 16.15 -8.61 -50.92
CA ASP A 27 16.99 -9.82 -50.87
C ASP A 27 16.19 -11.11 -50.52
N GLY A 28 14.93 -11.16 -50.98
CA GLY A 28 14.02 -12.30 -50.74
C GLY A 28 13.51 -12.44 -49.31
N LEU A 29 13.64 -11.38 -48.49
CA LEU A 29 13.09 -11.28 -47.12
C LEU A 29 12.08 -10.14 -47.03
N LEU A 30 11.06 -10.30 -46.20
CA LEU A 30 10.06 -9.26 -45.89
C LEU A 30 10.62 -8.26 -44.91
N TYR A 31 10.49 -6.98 -45.23
CA TYR A 31 10.87 -5.83 -44.38
C TYR A 31 9.65 -4.98 -44.02
N CYS A 32 9.68 -4.40 -42.83
CA CYS A 32 8.63 -3.51 -42.35
C CYS A 32 8.69 -2.16 -43.08
N GLY A 33 7.57 -1.74 -43.70
CA GLY A 33 7.47 -0.46 -44.38
C GLY A 33 7.65 0.77 -43.47
N HIS A 34 7.39 0.62 -42.17
CA HIS A 34 7.48 1.71 -41.20
C HIS A 34 8.90 1.89 -40.62
N CYS A 35 9.51 0.83 -40.09
CA CYS A 35 10.82 0.91 -39.42
C CYS A 35 11.98 0.38 -40.26
N ARG A 36 11.72 -0.14 -41.46
CA ARG A 36 12.68 -0.68 -42.40
C ARG A 36 13.58 -1.80 -41.85
N THR A 37 13.16 -2.46 -40.76
CA THR A 37 13.84 -3.64 -40.24
C THR A 37 13.18 -4.92 -40.74
N PRO A 38 13.91 -6.06 -40.81
CA PRO A 38 13.38 -7.28 -41.37
C PRO A 38 12.23 -7.83 -40.51
N LYS A 39 11.21 -8.39 -41.16
CA LYS A 39 10.14 -9.23 -40.61
C LYS A 39 10.42 -10.70 -40.80
N GLN A 40 11.48 -11.05 -41.54
CA GLN A 40 11.94 -12.41 -41.77
C GLN A 40 13.46 -12.48 -41.62
N CYS A 41 13.95 -13.60 -41.15
CA CYS A 41 15.37 -13.90 -41.03
C CYS A 41 15.70 -15.27 -41.59
N ARG A 42 16.93 -15.46 -42.10
CA ARG A 42 17.46 -16.74 -42.54
C ARG A 42 18.19 -17.41 -41.41
N ILE A 43 17.78 -18.63 -41.06
CA ILE A 43 18.48 -19.45 -40.07
C ILE A 43 18.97 -20.74 -40.72
N LYS A 44 20.17 -21.18 -40.32
CA LYS A 44 20.74 -22.45 -40.78
C LYS A 44 20.38 -23.52 -39.74
N LEU A 45 19.63 -24.54 -40.20
CA LEU A 45 19.25 -25.72 -39.41
C LEU A 45 19.91 -26.95 -40.05
N GLY A 46 21.04 -27.39 -39.51
CA GLY A 46 21.87 -28.40 -40.17
C GLY A 46 22.38 -27.89 -41.51
N ASP A 47 22.16 -28.67 -42.60
CA ASP A 47 22.55 -28.29 -43.96
C ASP A 47 21.49 -27.44 -44.70
N ALA A 48 20.33 -27.25 -44.11
CA ALA A 48 19.22 -26.51 -44.76
C ALA A 48 19.14 -25.07 -44.22
N VAL A 49 19.00 -24.10 -45.13
CA VAL A 49 18.67 -22.71 -44.82
C VAL A 49 17.16 -22.53 -44.87
N ARG A 50 16.55 -22.04 -43.79
CA ARG A 50 15.14 -21.73 -43.72
C ARG A 50 14.88 -20.27 -43.45
N VAL A 51 13.82 -19.72 -44.02
CA VAL A 51 13.35 -18.36 -43.74
C VAL A 51 12.27 -18.47 -42.67
N LEU A 52 12.47 -17.75 -41.56
CA LEU A 52 11.51 -17.67 -40.46
C LEU A 52 11.05 -16.24 -40.26
N GLY A 53 9.80 -16.08 -39.81
CA GLY A 53 9.28 -14.80 -39.37
C GLY A 53 10.01 -14.31 -38.14
N CYS A 54 10.37 -13.02 -38.11
CA CYS A 54 10.86 -12.31 -36.92
C CYS A 54 10.06 -11.03 -36.72
N GLN A 55 10.13 -10.48 -35.50
CA GLN A 55 9.48 -9.22 -35.23
C GLN A 55 10.36 -8.06 -35.68
N CYS A 56 9.77 -7.11 -36.41
CA CYS A 56 10.47 -5.86 -36.73
C CYS A 56 10.60 -4.97 -35.48
N ALA A 57 11.53 -4.04 -35.49
CA ALA A 57 11.83 -3.18 -34.33
C ALA A 57 10.62 -2.34 -33.84
N CYS A 58 9.67 -1.98 -34.70
CA CYS A 58 8.46 -1.29 -34.24
C CYS A 58 7.43 -2.24 -33.60
N ALA A 59 7.33 -3.48 -34.05
CA ALA A 59 6.50 -4.50 -33.44
C ALA A 59 7.07 -4.91 -32.06
N GLU A 60 8.38 -5.05 -31.94
CA GLU A 60 9.06 -5.33 -30.69
C GLU A 60 8.84 -4.22 -29.66
N ARG A 61 9.07 -2.95 -30.03
CA ARG A 61 8.78 -1.80 -29.18
C ARG A 61 7.32 -1.72 -28.74
N ARG A 62 6.37 -2.03 -29.65
CA ARG A 62 4.94 -2.05 -29.30
C ARG A 62 4.65 -3.13 -28.27
N ARG A 63 5.18 -4.34 -28.47
CA ARG A 63 5.02 -5.47 -27.56
C ARG A 63 5.64 -5.19 -26.18
N GLU A 64 6.79 -4.54 -26.15
CA GLU A 64 7.44 -4.13 -24.87
C GLU A 64 6.58 -3.08 -24.15
N ALA A 65 6.06 -2.09 -24.88
CA ALA A 65 5.16 -1.09 -24.32
C ALA A 65 3.86 -1.70 -23.79
N GLU A 66 3.26 -2.64 -24.52
CA GLU A 66 2.06 -3.38 -24.09
C GLU A 66 2.34 -4.20 -22.82
N LYS A 67 3.46 -4.92 -22.76
CA LYS A 67 3.86 -5.68 -21.58
C LYS A 67 4.07 -4.77 -20.38
N LYS A 68 4.72 -3.61 -20.59
CA LYS A 68 4.94 -2.63 -19.52
C LYS A 68 3.61 -2.07 -19.01
N ALA A 69 2.73 -1.65 -19.92
CA ALA A 69 1.41 -1.14 -19.57
C ALA A 69 0.55 -2.17 -18.81
N GLU A 70 0.61 -3.44 -19.23
CA GLU A 70 -0.11 -4.51 -18.53
C GLU A 70 0.48 -4.77 -17.12
N ALA A 71 1.81 -4.79 -16.97
CA ALA A 71 2.46 -4.93 -15.67
C ALA A 71 2.11 -3.76 -14.73
N GLU A 72 2.10 -2.52 -15.24
CA GLU A 72 1.68 -1.33 -14.47
C GLU A 72 0.20 -1.39 -14.06
N ARG A 73 -0.65 -1.94 -14.94
CA ARG A 73 -2.08 -2.14 -14.64
C ARG A 73 -2.27 -3.18 -13.54
N GLN A 74 -1.58 -4.31 -13.64
CA GLN A 74 -1.65 -5.38 -12.64
C GLN A 74 -1.16 -4.88 -11.27
N GLU A 75 -0.07 -4.12 -11.23
CA GLU A 75 0.44 -3.56 -9.98
C GLU A 75 -0.53 -2.55 -9.37
N ARG A 76 -1.15 -1.67 -10.17
CA ARG A 76 -2.19 -0.76 -9.66
C ARG A 76 -3.40 -1.52 -9.09
N MET A 77 -3.84 -2.59 -9.73
CA MET A 77 -4.93 -3.42 -9.21
C MET A 77 -4.54 -4.07 -7.89
N ARG A 78 -3.32 -4.61 -7.78
CA ARG A 78 -2.78 -5.20 -6.55
C ARG A 78 -2.74 -4.19 -5.39
N ILE A 79 -2.26 -2.98 -5.65
CA ILE A 79 -2.22 -1.91 -4.65
C ILE A 79 -3.64 -1.54 -4.18
N GLU A 80 -4.60 -1.44 -5.09
CA GLU A 80 -5.98 -1.12 -4.73
C GLU A 80 -6.64 -2.25 -3.91
N GLU A 81 -6.37 -3.51 -4.23
CA GLU A 81 -6.82 -4.66 -3.44
C GLU A 81 -6.23 -4.61 -2.01
N LEU A 82 -4.93 -4.31 -1.87
CA LEU A 82 -4.29 -4.12 -0.56
C LEU A 82 -4.94 -2.96 0.21
N ARG A 83 -5.26 -1.84 -0.46
CA ARG A 83 -5.91 -0.69 0.16
C ARG A 83 -7.33 -1.02 0.64
N VAL A 84 -8.12 -1.70 -0.17
CA VAL A 84 -9.49 -2.10 0.18
C VAL A 84 -9.48 -3.09 1.35
N SER A 85 -8.56 -4.04 1.37
CA SER A 85 -8.44 -5.03 2.44
C SER A 85 -7.89 -4.46 3.75
N GLY A 86 -6.94 -3.52 3.67
CA GLY A 86 -6.28 -2.94 4.84
C GLY A 86 -7.01 -1.75 5.45
N ILE A 87 -7.76 -0.98 4.65
CA ILE A 87 -8.47 0.23 5.11
C ILE A 87 -9.95 0.09 4.80
N ALA A 88 -10.73 -0.24 5.81
CA ALA A 88 -12.15 -0.48 5.61
C ALA A 88 -12.96 0.81 5.41
N ASP A 89 -12.55 1.94 6.01
CA ASP A 89 -13.21 3.23 5.86
C ASP A 89 -12.83 3.87 4.50
N LYS A 90 -13.86 4.12 3.67
CA LYS A 90 -13.68 4.71 2.34
C LYS A 90 -13.10 6.12 2.39
N ALA A 91 -13.45 6.93 3.37
CA ALA A 91 -12.92 8.29 3.52
C ALA A 91 -11.42 8.25 3.85
N VAL A 92 -11.00 7.32 4.72
CA VAL A 92 -9.60 7.14 5.13
C VAL A 92 -8.71 6.70 3.96
N ARG A 93 -9.24 5.95 2.99
CA ARG A 93 -8.50 5.57 1.76
C ARG A 93 -8.07 6.77 0.92
N GLY A 94 -8.79 7.90 1.04
CA GLY A 94 -8.50 9.15 0.32
C GLY A 94 -7.56 10.10 1.08
N TYR A 95 -7.09 9.77 2.27
CA TYR A 95 -6.19 10.64 3.03
C TYR A 95 -4.77 10.53 2.50
N THR A 96 -4.27 11.63 1.93
CA THR A 96 -2.93 11.71 1.34
C THR A 96 -2.17 12.90 1.88
N PHE A 97 -0.84 12.87 1.76
CA PHE A 97 0.00 13.99 2.14
C PHE A 97 -0.18 15.22 1.22
N GLU A 98 -0.67 15.03 -0.01
CA GLU A 98 -0.98 16.11 -0.95
C GLU A 98 -2.19 16.92 -0.52
N SER A 99 -3.15 16.27 0.15
CA SER A 99 -4.34 16.92 0.71
C SER A 99 -4.11 17.48 2.13
N ALA A 100 -2.94 17.23 2.71
CA ALA A 100 -2.60 17.68 4.05
C ALA A 100 -2.16 19.15 4.07
N GLU A 101 -2.53 19.86 5.13
CA GLU A 101 -1.91 21.16 5.43
C GLU A 101 -0.44 20.94 5.84
N ASP A 102 0.48 21.73 5.27
CA ASP A 102 1.91 21.59 5.51
C ASP A 102 2.31 22.10 6.90
N THR A 103 2.16 21.26 7.90
CA THR A 103 2.59 21.52 9.28
C THR A 103 3.89 20.79 9.61
N PRO A 104 4.65 21.24 10.64
CA PRO A 104 5.86 20.52 11.08
C PRO A 104 5.60 19.04 11.41
N ASP A 105 4.43 18.73 11.99
CA ASP A 105 4.07 17.37 12.39
C ASP A 105 3.75 16.50 11.17
N ILE A 106 3.07 17.06 10.17
CA ILE A 106 2.80 16.38 8.88
C ILE A 106 4.11 16.12 8.12
N ARG A 107 5.05 17.10 8.11
CA ARG A 107 6.36 16.88 7.47
C ARG A 107 7.15 15.74 8.11
N LYS A 108 7.13 15.60 9.45
CA LYS A 108 7.75 14.47 10.14
C LYS A 108 7.11 13.13 9.76
N CYS A 109 5.77 13.10 9.65
CA CYS A 109 5.05 11.92 9.21
C CYS A 109 5.38 11.54 7.76
N ARG A 110 5.54 12.52 6.86
CA ARG A 110 5.98 12.29 5.48
C ARG A 110 7.38 11.70 5.45
N VAL A 111 8.34 12.27 6.19
CA VAL A 111 9.70 11.73 6.30
C VAL A 111 9.69 10.27 6.79
N TYR A 112 8.86 9.95 7.78
CA TYR A 112 8.72 8.56 8.24
C TYR A 112 8.19 7.64 7.13
N ALA A 113 7.18 8.07 6.37
CA ALA A 113 6.63 7.31 5.26
C ALA A 113 7.65 7.09 4.13
N ASP A 114 8.43 8.12 3.79
CA ASP A 114 9.47 8.07 2.77
C ASP A 114 10.59 7.09 3.15
N HIS A 115 10.92 6.98 4.46
CA HIS A 115 11.94 6.08 5.00
C HIS A 115 11.34 4.83 5.67
N PHE A 116 10.17 4.40 5.21
CA PHE A 116 9.47 3.28 5.86
C PHE A 116 10.25 1.97 5.82
N ASP A 117 11.10 1.73 4.82
CA ASP A 117 11.94 0.53 4.76
C ASP A 117 12.92 0.46 5.94
N ASP A 118 13.51 1.60 6.32
CA ASP A 118 14.39 1.69 7.48
C ASP A 118 13.62 1.43 8.78
N ALA A 119 12.41 2.01 8.88
CA ALA A 119 11.51 1.79 10.01
C ALA A 119 11.07 0.32 10.12
N LEU A 120 10.77 -0.32 8.98
CA LEU A 120 10.41 -1.74 8.90
C LEU A 120 11.57 -2.64 9.35
N ASN A 121 12.78 -2.38 8.87
CA ASN A 121 13.97 -3.14 9.23
C ASN A 121 14.33 -2.98 10.72
N ALA A 122 14.10 -1.80 11.29
CA ALA A 122 14.36 -1.50 12.70
C ALA A 122 13.20 -1.87 13.63
N GLY A 123 12.02 -2.26 13.11
CA GLY A 123 10.83 -2.54 13.90
C GLY A 123 10.29 -1.31 14.65
N LYS A 124 10.54 -0.09 14.15
CA LYS A 124 10.19 1.15 14.85
C LYS A 124 8.94 1.80 14.29
N GLY A 125 8.00 2.12 15.19
CA GLY A 125 6.75 2.79 14.90
C GLY A 125 6.67 4.23 15.42
N LEU A 126 5.47 4.81 15.37
CA LEU A 126 5.16 6.14 15.88
C LEU A 126 4.00 6.09 16.86
N LEU A 127 4.11 6.89 17.91
CA LEU A 127 3.01 7.21 18.83
C LEU A 127 2.58 8.66 18.61
N LEU A 128 1.50 8.88 17.85
CA LEU A 128 0.94 10.21 17.60
C LEU A 128 0.04 10.60 18.76
N TRP A 129 0.46 11.53 19.58
CA TRP A 129 -0.26 11.92 20.78
C TRP A 129 -0.59 13.42 20.84
N GLY A 130 -1.59 13.81 21.61
CA GLY A 130 -2.04 15.19 21.75
C GLY A 130 -3.55 15.34 21.75
N ASN A 131 -4.06 16.56 21.80
CA ASN A 131 -5.48 16.86 21.95
C ASN A 131 -6.34 16.33 20.80
N THR A 132 -7.64 16.13 21.07
CA THR A 132 -8.62 15.69 20.06
C THR A 132 -8.75 16.72 18.94
N GLY A 133 -8.85 16.21 17.68
CA GLY A 133 -9.09 17.05 16.52
C GLY A 133 -7.85 17.64 15.86
N ASN A 134 -6.63 17.32 16.33
CA ASN A 134 -5.36 17.87 15.83
C ASN A 134 -4.84 17.16 14.55
N GLY A 135 -5.58 16.19 14.00
CA GLY A 135 -5.20 15.54 12.75
C GLY A 135 -4.33 14.28 12.89
N LYS A 136 -4.18 13.70 14.09
CA LYS A 136 -3.39 12.47 14.34
C LYS A 136 -3.84 11.30 13.46
N THR A 137 -5.13 10.96 13.51
CA THR A 137 -5.73 9.89 12.68
C THR A 137 -5.52 10.14 11.19
N PHE A 138 -5.68 11.39 10.75
CA PHE A 138 -5.43 11.78 9.37
C PHE A 138 -3.97 11.54 8.98
N ALA A 139 -3.01 12.00 9.78
CA ALA A 139 -1.58 11.84 9.53
C ALA A 139 -1.16 10.35 9.51
N ALA A 140 -1.64 9.55 10.48
CA ALA A 140 -1.40 8.11 10.53
C ALA A 140 -1.95 7.41 9.26
N SER A 141 -3.12 7.83 8.79
CA SER A 141 -3.73 7.32 7.57
C SER A 141 -2.98 7.73 6.31
N CYS A 142 -2.44 8.96 6.25
CA CYS A 142 -1.55 9.40 5.16
C CYS A 142 -0.30 8.52 5.07
N ILE A 143 0.33 8.18 6.21
CA ILE A 143 1.47 7.25 6.23
C ILE A 143 1.05 5.88 5.69
N ALA A 144 -0.08 5.33 6.16
CA ALA A 144 -0.55 4.02 5.70
C ALA A 144 -0.82 4.00 4.19
N ASN A 145 -1.48 5.05 3.65
CA ASN A 145 -1.74 5.15 2.22
C ASN A 145 -0.44 5.28 1.41
N ALA A 146 0.53 6.09 1.85
CA ALA A 146 1.83 6.22 1.19
C ALA A 146 2.62 4.90 1.18
N VAL A 147 2.53 4.10 2.24
CA VAL A 147 3.13 2.77 2.32
C VAL A 147 2.42 1.79 1.36
N LEU A 148 1.08 1.84 1.29
CA LEU A 148 0.27 1.05 0.35
C LEU A 148 0.58 1.40 -1.11
N ASP A 149 0.79 2.69 -1.45
CA ASP A 149 1.17 3.14 -2.80
C ASP A 149 2.49 2.54 -3.28
N ARG A 150 3.34 2.12 -2.36
CA ARG A 150 4.59 1.38 -2.64
C ARG A 150 4.37 -0.14 -2.72
N GLY A 151 3.10 -0.61 -2.70
CA GLY A 151 2.76 -2.04 -2.74
C GLY A 151 3.05 -2.79 -1.43
N ILE A 152 3.30 -2.08 -0.33
CA ILE A 152 3.58 -2.68 0.98
C ILE A 152 2.25 -2.80 1.76
N PRO A 153 1.88 -4.01 2.23
CA PRO A 153 0.64 -4.20 2.97
C PRO A 153 0.57 -3.36 4.26
N ALA A 154 -0.44 -2.49 4.36
CA ALA A 154 -0.71 -1.70 5.57
C ALA A 154 -2.17 -1.80 5.97
N MET A 155 -2.45 -1.77 7.28
CA MET A 155 -3.80 -1.82 7.85
C MET A 155 -4.05 -0.60 8.73
N VAL A 156 -5.23 -0.01 8.60
CA VAL A 156 -5.74 1.03 9.50
C VAL A 156 -7.01 0.52 10.16
N THR A 157 -6.98 0.44 11.50
CA THR A 157 -8.10 -0.01 12.32
C THR A 157 -8.12 0.72 13.65
N SER A 158 -9.09 0.43 14.51
CA SER A 158 -9.18 0.97 15.87
C SER A 158 -9.54 -0.14 16.87
N PHE A 159 -9.22 0.03 18.13
CA PHE A 159 -9.59 -0.94 19.16
C PHE A 159 -11.11 -1.18 19.24
N PRO A 160 -11.98 -0.16 19.21
CA PRO A 160 -13.43 -0.38 19.15
C PRO A 160 -13.86 -1.26 17.98
N ARG A 161 -13.23 -1.11 16.82
CA ARG A 161 -13.52 -1.92 15.63
C ARG A 161 -13.06 -3.36 15.78
N ILE A 162 -11.89 -3.58 16.35
CA ILE A 162 -11.37 -4.92 16.64
C ILE A 162 -12.32 -5.64 17.60
N LEU A 163 -12.75 -4.95 18.66
CA LEU A 163 -13.65 -5.50 19.69
C LEU A 163 -15.06 -5.80 19.16
N SER A 164 -15.57 -5.01 18.20
CA SER A 164 -16.89 -5.19 17.59
C SER A 164 -16.92 -6.15 16.40
N GLY A 165 -15.76 -6.53 15.88
CA GLY A 165 -15.60 -7.26 14.62
C GLY A 165 -16.04 -8.72 14.61
N GLY A 166 -16.66 -9.24 15.71
CA GLY A 166 -17.19 -10.60 15.77
C GLY A 166 -16.13 -11.70 15.67
N TRP A 167 -14.89 -11.40 15.97
CA TRP A 167 -13.79 -12.35 15.98
C TRP A 167 -14.03 -13.42 17.03
N LYS A 168 -14.19 -14.66 16.61
CA LYS A 168 -14.45 -15.81 17.49
C LYS A 168 -13.20 -16.27 18.23
N ASP A 169 -12.03 -15.92 17.71
CA ASP A 169 -10.74 -16.37 18.21
C ASP A 169 -9.71 -15.21 18.20
N ARG A 170 -9.12 -14.96 19.36
CA ARG A 170 -8.11 -13.91 19.56
C ARG A 170 -6.83 -14.17 18.78
N GLU A 171 -6.43 -15.43 18.62
CA GLU A 171 -5.24 -15.79 17.84
C GLU A 171 -5.42 -15.43 16.36
N GLN A 172 -6.64 -15.58 15.82
CA GLN A 172 -6.93 -15.20 14.44
C GLN A 172 -6.80 -13.69 14.23
N ILE A 173 -7.20 -12.87 15.21
CA ILE A 173 -7.02 -11.40 15.13
C ILE A 173 -5.55 -11.06 14.98
N ALA A 174 -4.70 -11.58 15.86
CA ALA A 174 -3.28 -11.30 15.89
C ALA A 174 -2.56 -11.78 14.61
N GLN A 175 -2.85 -13.02 14.18
CA GLN A 175 -2.29 -13.58 12.95
C GLN A 175 -2.69 -12.76 11.71
N GLN A 176 -3.93 -12.30 11.65
CA GLN A 176 -4.41 -11.50 10.53
C GLN A 176 -3.73 -10.11 10.50
N MET A 177 -3.54 -9.48 11.66
CA MET A 177 -2.85 -8.20 11.75
C MET A 177 -1.36 -8.29 11.40
N ASN A 178 -0.71 -9.42 11.69
CA ASN A 178 0.69 -9.63 11.36
C ASN A 178 0.95 -9.91 9.85
N ARG A 179 -0.08 -10.07 9.03
CA ARG A 179 0.04 -10.08 7.55
C ARG A 179 0.40 -8.70 7.00
N TYR A 180 0.07 -7.64 7.72
CA TYR A 180 0.35 -6.27 7.33
C TYR A 180 1.72 -5.82 7.87
N LYS A 181 2.56 -5.29 7.00
CA LYS A 181 3.89 -4.78 7.38
C LYS A 181 3.79 -3.53 8.26
N LEU A 182 2.77 -2.69 8.02
CA LEU A 182 2.41 -1.57 8.88
C LEU A 182 1.03 -1.79 9.47
N LEU A 183 0.89 -1.64 10.78
CA LEU A 183 -0.39 -1.58 11.48
C LEU A 183 -0.59 -0.19 12.08
N VAL A 184 -1.74 0.43 11.80
CA VAL A 184 -2.19 1.67 12.44
C VAL A 184 -3.35 1.33 13.36
N LEU A 185 -3.19 1.62 14.64
CA LEU A 185 -4.21 1.47 15.69
C LEU A 185 -4.65 2.85 16.17
N ASP A 186 -5.87 3.22 15.79
CA ASP A 186 -6.44 4.53 16.12
C ASP A 186 -7.10 4.54 17.49
N ASP A 187 -6.98 5.68 18.19
CA ASP A 187 -7.65 6.00 19.44
C ASP A 187 -7.35 5.02 20.62
N LEU A 188 -6.05 4.75 20.92
CA LEU A 188 -5.68 4.05 22.15
C LEU A 188 -6.13 4.85 23.38
N GLY A 189 -6.82 4.14 24.31
CA GLY A 189 -7.40 4.72 25.53
C GLY A 189 -8.86 5.14 25.36
N ALA A 190 -9.47 4.96 24.19
CA ALA A 190 -10.89 5.19 23.92
C ALA A 190 -11.75 3.93 24.08
N GLU A 191 -11.12 2.77 24.29
CA GLU A 191 -11.80 1.51 24.50
C GLU A 191 -12.58 1.49 25.82
N ARG A 192 -13.68 0.72 25.84
CA ARG A 192 -14.44 0.50 27.07
C ARG A 192 -13.56 -0.22 28.10
N GLN A 193 -13.54 0.28 29.33
CA GLN A 193 -12.81 -0.34 30.44
C GLN A 193 -13.53 -1.60 30.92
N ASN A 194 -13.29 -2.72 30.26
CA ASN A 194 -13.70 -4.05 30.70
C ASN A 194 -12.57 -5.05 30.43
N ASP A 195 -12.56 -6.15 31.13
CA ASP A 195 -11.48 -7.16 31.08
C ASP A 195 -11.29 -7.72 29.67
N PHE A 196 -12.35 -7.91 28.90
CA PHE A 196 -12.28 -8.41 27.54
C PHE A 196 -11.57 -7.41 26.60
N ALA A 197 -11.87 -6.11 26.72
CA ALA A 197 -11.20 -5.08 25.94
C ALA A 197 -9.73 -4.99 26.29
N LEU A 198 -9.39 -4.99 27.58
CA LEU A 198 -8.02 -4.94 28.07
C LEU A 198 -7.19 -6.12 27.56
N GLU A 199 -7.71 -7.35 27.69
CA GLU A 199 -7.04 -8.55 27.19
C GLU A 199 -6.82 -8.51 25.68
N THR A 200 -7.80 -8.02 24.92
CA THR A 200 -7.69 -7.91 23.45
C THR A 200 -6.63 -6.89 23.05
N VAL A 201 -6.63 -5.70 23.71
CA VAL A 201 -5.61 -4.67 23.50
C VAL A 201 -4.21 -5.23 23.81
N TYR A 202 -4.07 -5.86 24.98
CA TYR A 202 -2.83 -6.49 25.40
C TYR A 202 -2.31 -7.49 24.34
N MET A 203 -3.17 -8.40 23.90
CA MET A 203 -2.80 -9.42 22.93
C MET A 203 -2.35 -8.82 21.60
N VAL A 204 -3.08 -7.83 21.05
CA VAL A 204 -2.72 -7.19 19.78
C VAL A 204 -1.36 -6.49 19.90
N ILE A 205 -1.13 -5.77 20.99
CA ILE A 205 0.16 -5.08 21.22
C ILE A 205 1.30 -6.09 21.45
N ASP A 206 1.05 -7.16 22.24
CA ASP A 206 2.02 -8.20 22.54
C ASP A 206 2.48 -8.95 21.28
N GLU A 207 1.52 -9.36 20.46
CA GLU A 207 1.83 -10.04 19.20
C GLU A 207 2.56 -9.12 18.20
N ARG A 208 2.19 -7.83 18.16
CA ARG A 208 2.89 -6.86 17.35
C ARG A 208 4.33 -6.62 17.84
N TYR A 209 4.51 -6.56 19.16
CA TYR A 209 5.82 -6.47 19.80
C TYR A 209 6.71 -7.68 19.44
N LYS A 210 6.18 -8.90 19.57
CA LYS A 210 6.89 -10.14 19.22
C LYS A 210 7.24 -10.24 17.74
N SER A 211 6.39 -9.73 16.87
CA SER A 211 6.62 -9.77 15.42
C SER A 211 7.73 -8.83 14.94
N GLY A 212 8.12 -7.85 15.76
CA GLY A 212 9.08 -6.82 15.37
C GLY A 212 8.63 -5.91 14.22
N LEU A 213 7.33 -5.93 13.87
CA LEU A 213 6.81 -5.12 12.77
C LEU A 213 6.37 -3.73 13.26
N PRO A 214 6.57 -2.65 12.47
CA PRO A 214 6.20 -1.29 12.83
C PRO A 214 4.73 -1.14 13.19
N LEU A 215 4.46 -0.33 14.21
CA LEU A 215 3.15 0.01 14.72
C LEU A 215 3.01 1.53 14.81
N ILE A 216 1.93 2.07 14.27
CA ILE A 216 1.55 3.47 14.51
C ILE A 216 0.32 3.49 15.41
N ILE A 217 0.41 4.24 16.49
CA ILE A 217 -0.70 4.42 17.43
C ILE A 217 -1.08 5.89 17.47
N THR A 218 -2.38 6.18 17.49
CA THR A 218 -2.85 7.51 17.87
C THR A 218 -3.49 7.47 19.25
N THR A 219 -3.34 8.50 20.03
CA THR A 219 -3.95 8.60 21.36
C THR A 219 -4.18 10.05 21.79
N ASN A 220 -5.16 10.26 22.65
CA ASN A 220 -5.38 11.52 23.33
C ASN A 220 -4.76 11.54 24.74
N LEU A 221 -4.19 10.42 25.18
CA LEU A 221 -3.47 10.33 26.45
C LEU A 221 -2.14 11.10 26.35
N THR A 222 -1.76 11.71 27.45
CA THR A 222 -0.44 12.35 27.61
C THR A 222 0.65 11.30 27.84
N LEU A 223 1.91 11.65 27.61
CA LEU A 223 3.03 10.75 27.93
C LEU A 223 3.09 10.40 29.41
N ASP A 224 2.70 11.31 30.30
CA ASP A 224 2.65 11.07 31.75
C ASP A 224 1.56 10.04 32.10
N GLU A 225 0.39 10.09 31.46
CA GLU A 225 -0.68 9.10 31.63
C GLU A 225 -0.30 7.72 31.10
N LEU A 226 0.49 7.66 30.02
CA LEU A 226 1.02 6.41 29.49
C LEU A 226 2.14 5.84 30.38
N ALA A 227 3.02 6.71 30.92
CA ALA A 227 4.10 6.28 31.79
C ALA A 227 3.61 5.87 33.21
N LYS A 228 2.50 6.46 33.67
CA LYS A 228 1.91 6.21 34.99
C LYS A 228 0.40 6.03 34.88
N PRO A 229 -0.07 4.92 34.31
CA PRO A 229 -1.50 4.68 34.18
C PRO A 229 -2.16 4.52 35.53
N LYS A 230 -3.40 5.02 35.66
CA LYS A 230 -4.21 4.87 36.87
C LYS A 230 -4.54 3.41 37.18
N ASN A 231 -4.71 2.60 36.14
CA ASN A 231 -4.90 1.16 36.25
C ASN A 231 -3.59 0.45 35.85
N MET A 232 -3.03 -0.31 36.77
CA MET A 232 -1.78 -1.06 36.61
C MET A 232 -1.84 -2.13 35.51
N ASP A 233 -3.04 -2.59 35.13
CA ASP A 233 -3.21 -3.57 34.07
C ASP A 233 -2.79 -3.01 32.69
N TYR A 234 -2.89 -1.67 32.50
CA TYR A 234 -2.41 -0.98 31.30
C TYR A 234 -0.89 -0.74 31.26
N GLN A 235 -0.18 -0.89 32.40
CA GLN A 235 1.25 -0.59 32.48
C GLN A 235 2.04 -1.39 31.44
N ARG A 236 1.81 -2.70 31.36
CA ARG A 236 2.52 -3.57 30.41
C ARG A 236 2.23 -3.24 28.94
N ILE A 237 1.02 -2.79 28.65
CA ILE A 237 0.60 -2.38 27.31
C ILE A 237 1.34 -1.12 26.91
N TYR A 238 1.33 -0.10 27.79
CA TYR A 238 1.90 1.20 27.50
C TYR A 238 3.44 1.15 27.48
N ASP A 239 4.09 0.36 28.35
CA ASP A 239 5.52 0.14 28.32
C ASP A 239 5.98 -0.41 26.95
N ARG A 240 5.28 -1.40 26.40
CA ARG A 240 5.57 -1.94 25.07
C ARG A 240 5.33 -0.91 23.97
N VAL A 241 4.25 -0.14 24.07
CA VAL A 241 3.97 0.94 23.10
C VAL A 241 5.09 1.97 23.08
N LEU A 242 5.56 2.40 24.26
CA LEU A 242 6.65 3.37 24.38
C LEU A 242 8.01 2.81 23.92
N GLU A 243 8.21 1.50 24.02
CA GLU A 243 9.43 0.83 23.50
C GLU A 243 9.42 0.72 21.97
N MET A 244 8.27 0.37 21.38
CA MET A 244 8.12 0.16 19.94
C MET A 244 7.95 1.47 19.16
N CYS A 245 7.31 2.46 19.75
CA CYS A 245 6.82 3.65 19.05
C CYS A 245 7.49 4.92 19.55
N THR A 246 8.08 5.69 18.64
CA THR A 246 8.64 7.00 18.96
C THR A 246 7.51 8.02 19.14
N PRO A 247 7.43 8.72 20.29
CA PRO A 247 6.39 9.71 20.52
C PRO A 247 6.55 10.94 19.62
N LEU A 248 5.46 11.34 18.97
CA LEU A 248 5.35 12.55 18.18
C LEU A 248 4.14 13.36 18.65
N PHE A 249 4.39 14.54 19.20
CA PHE A 249 3.35 15.44 19.70
C PHE A 249 2.68 16.20 18.56
N PHE A 250 1.35 16.19 18.52
CA PHE A 250 0.53 16.96 17.62
C PHE A 250 -0.03 18.20 18.32
N ALA A 251 0.58 19.34 18.05
CA ALA A 251 0.23 20.62 18.68
C ALA A 251 -0.87 21.42 17.97
N GLY A 252 -1.41 20.92 16.86
CA GLY A 252 -2.31 21.66 15.97
C GLY A 252 -3.62 22.12 16.61
N LYS A 253 -4.32 23.00 15.91
CA LYS A 253 -5.67 23.46 16.27
C LYS A 253 -6.69 22.34 16.11
N ASN A 254 -7.83 22.45 16.79
CA ASN A 254 -8.92 21.50 16.65
C ASN A 254 -9.66 21.73 15.32
N ARG A 255 -9.27 21.03 14.27
CA ARG A 255 -9.84 21.12 12.90
C ARG A 255 -11.34 20.79 12.84
N ARG A 256 -11.82 19.89 13.74
CA ARG A 256 -13.26 19.56 13.81
C ARG A 256 -14.08 20.77 14.27
N ARG A 257 -13.55 21.58 15.20
CA ARG A 257 -14.21 22.84 15.61
C ARG A 257 -14.16 23.92 14.55
N GLU A 258 -13.04 24.02 13.81
CA GLU A 258 -12.91 24.96 12.69
C GLU A 258 -13.95 24.61 11.61
N GLN A 259 -14.04 23.34 11.20
CA GLN A 259 -15.05 22.87 10.23
C GLN A 259 -16.49 23.09 10.70
N ALA A 260 -16.79 22.87 11.96
CA ALA A 260 -18.10 23.15 12.54
C ALA A 260 -18.45 24.64 12.46
N ASN A 261 -17.48 25.52 12.68
CA ASN A 261 -17.68 26.98 12.54
C ASN A 261 -17.88 27.39 11.08
N GLU A 262 -17.19 26.78 10.14
CA GLU A 262 -17.39 26.99 8.70
C GLU A 262 -18.79 26.55 8.26
N ASN A 263 -19.24 25.37 8.71
CA ASN A 263 -20.58 24.86 8.43
C ASN A 263 -21.66 25.81 8.98
N LEU A 264 -21.46 26.41 10.16
CA LEU A 264 -22.36 27.41 10.72
C LEU A 264 -22.38 28.69 9.90
N LYS A 265 -21.24 29.15 9.38
CA LYS A 265 -21.18 30.34 8.49
C LYS A 265 -21.91 30.06 7.20
N TRP A 266 -21.64 28.91 6.56
CA TRP A 266 -22.34 28.51 5.33
C TRP A 266 -23.87 28.45 5.52
N LEU A 267 -24.36 27.85 6.62
CA LEU A 267 -25.80 27.81 6.90
C LEU A 267 -26.42 29.21 7.07
N LYS A 268 -25.69 30.10 7.78
CA LYS A 268 -26.16 31.50 7.94
C LYS A 268 -26.21 32.27 6.62
N GLU A 269 -25.32 31.97 5.67
CA GLU A 269 -25.33 32.56 4.34
C GLU A 269 -26.49 32.02 3.49
N LEU A 270 -26.79 30.73 3.60
CA LEU A 270 -27.91 30.08 2.90
C LEU A 270 -29.28 30.58 3.38
N MET A 271 -29.38 31.04 4.64
CA MET A 271 -30.64 31.53 5.26
C MET A 271 -30.86 33.02 5.10
N LYS A 272 -29.98 33.79 4.45
CA LYS A 272 -30.12 35.18 4.07
C LYS A 272 -30.85 35.32 2.73
#